data_74ee53b3715173f5e7392578fe1cf730
#
_entry.id   74ee53b3715173f5e7392578fe1cf730
#
_cell.length_a   1.000
_cell.length_b   1.000
_cell.length_c   1.000
_cell.angle_alpha   90.00
_cell.angle_beta   90.00
_cell.angle_gamma   90.00
#
_symmetry.space_group_name_H-M   'P 1'
#
loop_
_entity.id
_entity.type
_entity.pdbx_description
1 polymer ?
#
loop_
_entity_poly.entity_id
_entity_poly.type
_entity_poly.pdbx_seq_one_letter_code
_entity_poly.pdbx_strand_id
1 'polypeptide(L)'
;MGANNLTATADIVAAREVDFVSRFARNWEELRDVMGISRLIPKVPGTVLKSKYAEVTLQNGAIGEGQAIPYSQARVLEKDYAPIVMHKYKKGVSAEAIADHGYDAAVQLTDDQFLYELQGEILDAFYDYLQDGSLIRAAGTFQAALAKAQGEVRNKWKKMKKGISEIVGFCNILDAYAYLGAADITVQTLFGMNYIENFLGYSRLFLSSEIPSGKVVATPVENLVLYYINPAESDFAKAGLEFRVDGDTPLIGFHVDGNYSTLVSESTALMGMVLFAEYIDGIAVIDIGTEAYTAVQSPAKADIATYFEKAADNTYFPTADTDVVSGKTYYTRAVTPAT
;
A
#
# COMPACT_ATOMS: atom_id res chain seq x y z
N MET A 1 -0.10 -28.56 49.56
CA MET A 1 0.64 -27.35 49.19
C MET A 1 0.94 -27.49 47.69
N GLY A 2 0.25 -26.77 46.87
CA GLY A 2 0.53 -26.77 45.42
C GLY A 2 1.89 -26.09 45.19
N ALA A 3 2.69 -26.65 44.27
CA ALA A 3 3.97 -26.07 43.90
C ALA A 3 3.74 -24.72 43.22
N ASN A 4 4.05 -23.63 43.92
CA ASN A 4 3.87 -22.25 43.45
C ASN A 4 4.80 -21.81 42.28
N ASN A 5 5.54 -22.73 41.67
CA ASN A 5 6.51 -22.45 40.60
C ASN A 5 6.43 -23.50 39.48
N LEU A 6 5.23 -23.98 39.16
CA LEU A 6 5.03 -24.86 38.03
C LEU A 6 4.72 -24.01 36.79
N THR A 7 5.52 -24.11 35.75
CA THR A 7 5.21 -23.52 34.46
C THR A 7 4.06 -24.32 33.84
N ALA A 8 2.88 -23.72 33.72
CA ALA A 8 1.72 -24.35 33.15
C ALA A 8 1.74 -24.25 31.61
N THR A 9 1.01 -25.12 30.93
CA THR A 9 0.83 -25.05 29.48
C THR A 9 0.29 -23.71 29.01
N ALA A 10 -0.59 -23.09 29.82
CA ALA A 10 -1.12 -21.74 29.54
C ALA A 10 -0.06 -20.67 29.53
N ASP A 11 0.97 -20.76 30.36
CA ASP A 11 2.09 -19.80 30.39
C ASP A 11 2.94 -19.90 29.12
N ILE A 12 3.10 -21.10 28.56
CA ILE A 12 3.85 -21.36 27.32
C ILE A 12 3.04 -20.85 26.10
N VAL A 13 1.74 -21.07 26.08
CA VAL A 13 0.84 -20.58 25.03
C VAL A 13 0.82 -19.05 25.01
N ALA A 14 0.67 -18.42 26.19
CA ALA A 14 0.70 -16.97 26.29
C ALA A 14 2.05 -16.37 25.85
N ALA A 15 3.18 -17.04 26.16
CA ALA A 15 4.50 -16.61 25.70
C ALA A 15 4.63 -16.66 24.18
N ARG A 16 4.11 -17.71 23.54
CA ARG A 16 4.08 -17.85 22.06
C ARG A 16 3.24 -16.76 21.41
N GLU A 17 2.08 -16.46 21.97
CA GLU A 17 1.21 -15.37 21.46
C GLU A 17 1.92 -14.02 21.54
N VAL A 18 2.54 -13.71 22.68
CA VAL A 18 3.30 -12.48 22.88
C VAL A 18 4.47 -12.38 21.90
N ASP A 19 5.25 -13.44 21.74
CA ASP A 19 6.39 -13.47 20.82
C ASP A 19 5.94 -13.23 19.37
N PHE A 20 4.86 -13.87 18.93
CA PHE A 20 4.34 -13.68 17.56
C PHE A 20 3.93 -12.23 17.28
N VAL A 21 3.11 -11.62 18.14
CA VAL A 21 2.66 -10.24 17.94
C VAL A 21 3.79 -9.23 18.08
N SER A 22 4.76 -9.46 18.99
CA SER A 22 5.92 -8.58 19.14
C SER A 22 6.86 -8.63 17.94
N ARG A 23 7.04 -9.80 17.31
CA ARG A 23 7.81 -9.93 16.07
C ARG A 23 7.11 -9.22 14.90
N PHE A 24 5.80 -9.38 14.78
CA PHE A 24 5.02 -8.68 13.78
C PHE A 24 5.12 -7.16 13.95
N ALA A 25 4.92 -6.67 15.17
CA ALA A 25 4.98 -5.24 15.49
C ALA A 25 6.37 -4.65 15.20
N ARG A 26 7.44 -5.34 15.59
CA ARG A 26 8.83 -4.93 15.31
C ARG A 26 9.09 -4.82 13.80
N ASN A 27 8.73 -5.86 13.06
CA ASN A 27 8.90 -5.86 11.60
C ASN A 27 8.12 -4.72 10.96
N TRP A 28 6.92 -4.45 11.46
CA TRP A 28 6.11 -3.32 10.99
C TRP A 28 6.74 -1.96 11.33
N GLU A 29 7.25 -1.77 12.55
CA GLU A 29 7.93 -0.51 12.94
C GLU A 29 9.13 -0.24 12.06
N GLU A 30 9.94 -1.24 11.78
CA GLU A 30 11.07 -1.14 10.87
C GLU A 30 10.61 -0.75 9.46
N LEU A 31 9.56 -1.36 8.92
CA LEU A 31 8.98 -0.99 7.63
C LEU A 31 8.49 0.47 7.64
N ARG A 32 7.75 0.85 8.68
CA ARG A 32 7.24 2.21 8.84
C ARG A 32 8.37 3.24 8.81
N ASP A 33 9.45 2.97 9.51
CA ASP A 33 10.59 3.89 9.60
C ASP A 33 11.32 3.98 8.25
N VAL A 34 11.52 2.86 7.56
CA VAL A 34 12.14 2.84 6.23
C VAL A 34 11.24 3.50 5.19
N MET A 35 9.94 3.30 5.21
CA MET A 35 9.01 3.97 4.29
C MET A 35 8.70 5.42 4.70
N GLY A 36 9.08 5.83 5.91
CA GLY A 36 8.81 7.17 6.45
C GLY A 36 7.33 7.38 6.81
N ILE A 37 6.55 6.31 7.01
CA ILE A 37 5.12 6.41 7.29
C ILE A 37 4.91 6.95 8.70
N SER A 38 4.42 8.19 8.79
CA SER A 38 4.11 8.84 10.06
C SER A 38 2.64 8.78 10.45
N ARG A 39 1.75 8.42 9.51
CA ARG A 39 0.30 8.50 9.71
C ARG A 39 -0.28 7.10 9.95
N LEU A 40 -0.63 6.83 11.21
CA LEU A 40 -1.33 5.62 11.66
C LEU A 40 -2.73 6.04 12.11
N ILE A 41 -3.76 5.51 11.48
CA ILE A 41 -5.14 5.94 11.71
C ILE A 41 -6.02 4.75 12.07
N PRO A 42 -6.50 4.65 13.33
CA PRO A 42 -7.45 3.62 13.71
C PRO A 42 -8.79 3.83 13.01
N LYS A 43 -9.44 2.75 12.62
CA LYS A 43 -10.74 2.73 11.95
C LYS A 43 -11.65 1.65 12.54
N VAL A 44 -12.94 1.88 12.38
CA VAL A 44 -13.97 0.88 12.70
C VAL A 44 -14.14 -0.05 11.48
N PRO A 45 -14.38 -1.36 11.69
CA PRO A 45 -14.65 -2.31 10.60
C PRO A 45 -15.76 -1.82 9.68
N GLY A 46 -15.60 -2.04 8.38
CA GLY A 46 -16.55 -1.58 7.36
C GLY A 46 -16.47 -0.10 6.98
N THR A 47 -15.52 0.66 7.57
CA THR A 47 -15.31 2.05 7.16
C THR A 47 -14.80 2.10 5.72
N VAL A 48 -15.53 2.80 4.84
CA VAL A 48 -15.08 3.07 3.48
C VAL A 48 -13.94 4.07 3.51
N LEU A 49 -12.81 3.71 2.93
CA LEU A 49 -11.68 4.61 2.78
C LEU A 49 -12.02 5.65 1.70
N LYS A 50 -11.74 6.91 1.98
CA LYS A 50 -12.06 8.02 1.08
C LYS A 50 -10.85 8.91 0.89
N SER A 51 -10.54 9.21 -0.36
CA SER A 51 -9.64 10.31 -0.71
C SER A 51 -10.44 11.57 -0.92
N LYS A 52 -10.09 12.64 -0.23
CA LYS A 52 -10.73 13.96 -0.37
C LYS A 52 -9.66 15.01 -0.57
N TYR A 53 -9.81 15.81 -1.63
CA TYR A 53 -9.02 17.01 -1.77
C TYR A 53 -9.88 18.19 -2.25
N ALA A 54 -9.53 19.38 -1.81
CA ALA A 54 -10.21 20.60 -2.20
C ALA A 54 -9.42 21.28 -3.31
N GLU A 55 -10.10 21.57 -4.41
CA GLU A 55 -9.59 22.43 -5.47
C GLU A 55 -10.23 23.80 -5.32
N VAL A 56 -9.40 24.85 -5.23
CA VAL A 56 -9.87 26.21 -5.08
C VAL A 56 -9.45 27.02 -6.29
N THR A 57 -10.42 27.55 -7.03
CA THR A 57 -10.20 28.50 -8.12
C THR A 57 -10.37 29.90 -7.58
N LEU A 58 -9.24 30.60 -7.37
CA LEU A 58 -9.29 31.98 -6.92
C LEU A 58 -9.67 32.90 -8.08
N GLN A 59 -10.61 33.81 -7.84
CA GLN A 59 -10.92 34.90 -8.74
C GLN A 59 -9.91 36.02 -8.57
N ASN A 60 -9.79 36.88 -9.60
CA ASN A 60 -8.89 38.02 -9.53
C ASN A 60 -9.34 38.99 -8.44
N GLY A 61 -8.51 39.16 -7.42
CA GLY A 61 -8.76 40.11 -6.32
C GLY A 61 -8.27 41.53 -6.57
N ALA A 62 -7.62 41.80 -7.73
CA ALA A 62 -7.19 43.16 -8.11
C ALA A 62 -8.37 43.91 -8.74
N ILE A 63 -9.24 44.41 -7.89
CA ILE A 63 -10.43 45.20 -8.25
C ILE A 63 -10.29 46.62 -7.75
N GLY A 64 -10.97 47.59 -8.44
CA GLY A 64 -10.94 48.99 -8.07
C GLY A 64 -11.69 49.29 -6.76
N GLU A 65 -11.39 50.48 -6.19
CA GLU A 65 -12.10 50.96 -4.99
C GLU A 65 -13.61 50.95 -5.18
N GLY A 66 -14.34 50.42 -4.19
CA GLY A 66 -15.81 50.38 -4.21
C GLY A 66 -16.45 49.28 -5.07
N GLN A 67 -15.67 48.42 -5.71
CA GLN A 67 -16.21 47.30 -6.49
C GLN A 67 -16.37 46.05 -5.61
N ALA A 68 -17.40 45.24 -5.94
CA ALA A 68 -17.65 43.99 -5.23
C ALA A 68 -16.56 42.93 -5.52
N ILE A 69 -16.05 42.32 -4.47
CA ILE A 69 -15.04 41.23 -4.59
C ILE A 69 -15.72 39.97 -5.16
N PRO A 70 -15.26 39.41 -6.29
CA PRO A 70 -15.84 38.20 -6.85
C PRO A 70 -15.56 36.98 -5.95
N TYR A 71 -16.55 36.11 -5.84
CA TYR A 71 -16.42 34.89 -5.04
C TYR A 71 -15.47 33.89 -5.71
N SER A 72 -14.50 33.40 -4.96
CA SER A 72 -13.67 32.25 -5.35
C SER A 72 -14.44 30.95 -5.11
N GLN A 73 -14.36 30.02 -6.05
CA GLN A 73 -15.04 28.74 -5.95
C GLN A 73 -14.14 27.70 -5.31
N ALA A 74 -14.64 27.03 -4.29
CA ALA A 74 -14.02 25.82 -3.73
C ALA A 74 -14.85 24.58 -4.12
N ARG A 75 -14.20 23.59 -4.67
CA ARG A 75 -14.80 22.29 -5.00
C ARG A 75 -14.07 21.19 -4.24
N VAL A 76 -14.82 20.33 -3.57
CA VAL A 76 -14.29 19.14 -2.93
C VAL A 76 -14.45 17.96 -3.89
N LEU A 77 -13.37 17.32 -4.22
CA LEU A 77 -13.33 16.08 -4.98
C LEU A 77 -13.17 14.92 -4.01
N GLU A 78 -13.99 13.89 -4.16
CA GLU A 78 -14.03 12.73 -3.31
C GLU A 78 -13.94 11.48 -4.18
N LYS A 79 -13.11 10.51 -3.77
CA LYS A 79 -13.05 9.18 -4.37
C LYS A 79 -13.20 8.15 -3.25
N ASP A 80 -14.14 7.25 -3.41
CA ASP A 80 -14.39 6.14 -2.50
C ASP A 80 -13.55 4.93 -2.92
N TYR A 81 -13.01 4.23 -1.93
CA TYR A 81 -12.27 2.98 -2.09
C TYR A 81 -12.99 1.84 -1.38
N ALA A 82 -12.45 0.64 -1.52
CA ALA A 82 -12.98 -0.51 -0.82
C ALA A 82 -12.99 -0.27 0.71
N PRO A 83 -14.01 -0.78 1.43
CA PRO A 83 -14.05 -0.67 2.87
C PRO A 83 -12.89 -1.46 3.50
N ILE A 84 -12.39 -0.95 4.64
CA ILE A 84 -11.44 -1.70 5.45
C ILE A 84 -12.17 -2.87 6.10
N VAL A 85 -11.65 -4.09 5.89
CA VAL A 85 -12.25 -5.34 6.35
C VAL A 85 -11.31 -6.02 7.33
N MET A 86 -11.87 -6.73 8.31
CA MET A 86 -11.11 -7.64 9.17
C MET A 86 -10.89 -8.97 8.46
N HIS A 87 -9.64 -9.34 8.29
CA HIS A 87 -9.22 -10.63 7.79
C HIS A 87 -8.94 -11.59 8.94
N LYS A 88 -9.36 -12.84 8.76
CA LYS A 88 -9.25 -13.90 9.76
C LYS A 88 -8.47 -15.04 9.17
N TYR A 89 -7.37 -15.38 9.79
CA TYR A 89 -6.51 -16.44 9.34
C TYR A 89 -6.38 -17.48 10.43
N LYS A 90 -6.38 -18.76 10.08
CA LYS A 90 -6.27 -19.85 11.01
C LYS A 90 -5.29 -20.90 10.51
N LYS A 91 -4.40 -21.32 11.39
CA LYS A 91 -3.45 -22.40 11.16
C LYS A 91 -3.68 -23.51 12.19
N GLY A 92 -3.62 -24.76 11.78
CA GLY A 92 -3.71 -25.91 12.67
C GLY A 92 -2.49 -26.82 12.51
N VAL A 93 -1.97 -27.33 13.63
CA VAL A 93 -0.91 -28.35 13.65
C VAL A 93 -1.40 -29.53 14.45
N SER A 94 -1.44 -30.73 13.83
CA SER A 94 -1.92 -31.94 14.48
C SER A 94 -0.94 -32.48 15.54
N ALA A 95 -1.49 -33.23 16.50
CA ALA A 95 -0.69 -33.87 17.54
C ALA A 95 0.32 -34.87 16.94
N GLU A 96 -0.06 -35.56 15.86
CA GLU A 96 0.80 -36.48 15.14
C GLU A 96 2.01 -35.75 14.52
N ALA A 97 1.78 -34.61 13.87
CA ALA A 97 2.87 -33.81 13.30
C ALA A 97 3.84 -33.33 14.37
N ILE A 98 3.34 -32.95 15.55
CA ILE A 98 4.19 -32.54 16.69
C ILE A 98 4.96 -33.75 17.24
N ALA A 99 4.33 -34.93 17.31
CA ALA A 99 4.99 -36.14 17.80
C ALA A 99 6.08 -36.63 16.83
N ASP A 100 5.83 -36.55 15.53
CA ASP A 100 6.75 -37.07 14.50
C ASP A 100 7.92 -36.11 14.21
N HIS A 101 7.71 -34.80 14.26
CA HIS A 101 8.69 -33.81 13.84
C HIS A 101 9.20 -32.90 14.98
N GLY A 102 8.60 -32.99 16.16
CA GLY A 102 8.90 -32.13 17.29
C GLY A 102 8.24 -30.74 17.21
N TYR A 103 8.21 -30.05 18.35
CA TYR A 103 7.55 -28.74 18.49
C TYR A 103 8.18 -27.68 17.59
N ASP A 104 9.52 -27.60 17.54
CA ASP A 104 10.22 -26.54 16.82
C ASP A 104 9.94 -26.60 15.30
N ALA A 105 10.00 -27.79 14.72
CA ALA A 105 9.74 -27.97 13.30
C ALA A 105 8.26 -27.87 12.94
N ALA A 106 7.37 -28.46 13.75
CA ALA A 106 5.94 -28.49 13.45
C ALA A 106 5.22 -27.17 13.77
N VAL A 107 5.67 -26.42 14.77
CA VAL A 107 4.98 -25.24 15.27
C VAL A 107 5.77 -23.97 14.99
N GLN A 108 7.01 -23.84 15.45
CA GLN A 108 7.76 -22.56 15.31
C GLN A 108 8.06 -22.23 13.85
N LEU A 109 8.60 -23.18 13.08
CA LEU A 109 8.89 -22.94 11.66
C LEU A 109 7.64 -22.57 10.88
N THR A 110 6.50 -23.20 11.21
CA THR A 110 5.23 -22.88 10.57
C THR A 110 4.61 -21.58 11.07
N ASP A 111 4.90 -21.11 12.29
CA ASP A 111 4.54 -19.78 12.77
C ASP A 111 5.33 -18.70 12.04
N ASP A 112 6.63 -18.92 11.82
CA ASP A 112 7.46 -17.98 11.07
C ASP A 112 6.93 -17.81 9.64
N GLN A 113 6.62 -18.92 8.95
CA GLN A 113 6.04 -18.85 7.61
C GLN A 113 4.67 -18.14 7.63
N PHE A 114 3.83 -18.43 8.63
CA PHE A 114 2.53 -17.78 8.79
C PHE A 114 2.66 -16.27 8.99
N LEU A 115 3.67 -15.82 9.75
CA LEU A 115 3.98 -14.42 9.93
C LEU A 115 4.33 -13.75 8.58
N TYR A 116 5.19 -14.38 7.78
CA TYR A 116 5.60 -13.85 6.47
C TYR A 116 4.43 -13.77 5.48
N GLU A 117 3.55 -14.76 5.46
CA GLU A 117 2.35 -14.73 4.61
C GLU A 117 1.40 -13.58 4.99
N LEU A 118 1.18 -13.35 6.31
CA LEU A 118 0.38 -12.22 6.77
C LEU A 118 0.97 -10.87 6.39
N GLN A 119 2.30 -10.76 6.38
CA GLN A 119 2.98 -9.56 5.91
C GLN A 119 2.85 -9.38 4.40
N GLY A 120 2.94 -10.47 3.65
CA GLY A 120 2.76 -10.50 2.20
C GLY A 120 1.40 -9.95 1.77
N GLU A 121 0.32 -10.40 2.38
CA GLU A 121 -1.05 -9.93 2.12
C GLU A 121 -1.22 -8.40 2.20
N ILE A 122 -0.52 -7.75 3.16
CA ILE A 122 -0.56 -6.29 3.29
C ILE A 122 0.16 -5.61 2.13
N LEU A 123 1.31 -6.16 1.76
CA LEU A 123 2.13 -5.61 0.68
C LEU A 123 1.48 -5.79 -0.68
N ASP A 124 0.87 -6.92 -0.95
CA ASP A 124 0.17 -7.20 -2.21
C ASP A 124 -0.95 -6.18 -2.43
N ALA A 125 -1.81 -5.97 -1.42
CA ALA A 125 -2.84 -4.96 -1.47
C ALA A 125 -2.28 -3.54 -1.67
N PHE A 126 -1.13 -3.24 -1.06
CA PHE A 126 -0.47 -1.94 -1.22
C PHE A 126 0.07 -1.73 -2.64
N TYR A 127 0.72 -2.73 -3.21
CA TYR A 127 1.23 -2.64 -4.58
C TYR A 127 0.11 -2.50 -5.60
N ASP A 128 -1.03 -3.12 -5.38
CA ASP A 128 -2.22 -2.93 -6.21
C ASP A 128 -2.70 -1.47 -6.19
N TYR A 129 -2.80 -0.86 -5.00
CA TYR A 129 -3.16 0.56 -4.88
C TYR A 129 -2.16 1.50 -5.58
N LEU A 130 -0.87 1.18 -5.53
CA LEU A 130 0.15 1.99 -6.18
C LEU A 130 0.02 1.97 -7.71
N GLN A 131 -0.36 0.84 -8.29
CA GLN A 131 -0.53 0.69 -9.73
C GLN A 131 -1.75 1.45 -10.28
N ASP A 132 -2.72 1.77 -9.44
CA ASP A 132 -3.88 2.59 -9.77
C ASP A 132 -3.57 4.09 -9.91
N GLY A 133 -2.32 4.48 -9.77
CA GLY A 133 -1.88 5.88 -9.88
C GLY A 133 -2.33 6.53 -11.18
N SER A 134 -2.82 7.78 -11.10
CA SER A 134 -3.41 8.48 -12.25
C SER A 134 -2.40 9.26 -13.10
N LEU A 135 -1.17 9.50 -12.61
CA LEU A 135 -0.13 10.18 -13.37
C LEU A 135 0.62 9.19 -14.28
N ILE A 136 -0.07 8.71 -15.31
CA ILE A 136 0.45 7.67 -16.22
C ILE A 136 1.25 8.34 -17.34
N ARG A 137 2.54 7.96 -17.51
CA ARG A 137 3.44 8.44 -18.56
C ARG A 137 4.36 7.29 -19.00
N ALA A 138 5.18 7.54 -20.05
CA ALA A 138 6.27 6.65 -20.41
C ALA A 138 7.59 7.40 -20.61
N ALA A 139 8.70 6.66 -20.50
CA ALA A 139 10.04 7.15 -20.76
C ALA A 139 10.91 6.02 -21.34
N GLY A 140 11.82 6.36 -22.26
CA GLY A 140 12.53 5.38 -23.06
C GLY A 140 13.55 4.51 -22.32
N THR A 141 13.96 4.89 -21.10
CA THR A 141 14.93 4.14 -20.29
C THR A 141 14.52 4.11 -18.83
N PHE A 142 15.00 3.13 -18.06
CA PHE A 142 14.74 3.02 -16.62
C PHE A 142 15.11 4.30 -15.85
N GLN A 143 16.29 4.85 -16.10
CA GLN A 143 16.72 6.10 -15.46
C GLN A 143 15.82 7.28 -15.82
N ALA A 144 15.42 7.42 -17.10
CA ALA A 144 14.50 8.46 -17.52
C ALA A 144 13.10 8.28 -16.93
N ALA A 145 12.64 7.03 -16.74
CA ALA A 145 11.38 6.72 -16.10
C ALA A 145 11.39 7.16 -14.63
N LEU A 146 12.45 6.86 -13.88
CA LEU A 146 12.63 7.32 -12.50
C LEU A 146 12.63 8.85 -12.42
N ALA A 147 13.40 9.53 -13.27
CA ALA A 147 13.46 11.00 -13.28
C ALA A 147 12.10 11.63 -13.64
N LYS A 148 11.39 11.06 -14.62
CA LYS A 148 10.07 11.53 -15.04
C LYS A 148 9.03 11.33 -13.94
N ALA A 149 9.05 10.20 -13.25
CA ALA A 149 8.16 9.92 -12.12
C ALA A 149 8.30 10.96 -11.01
N GLN A 150 9.52 11.28 -10.62
CA GLN A 150 9.77 12.37 -9.65
C GLN A 150 9.24 13.72 -10.13
N GLY A 151 9.50 14.06 -11.38
CA GLY A 151 9.07 15.33 -11.97
C GLY A 151 7.56 15.48 -11.95
N GLU A 152 6.84 14.43 -12.37
CA GLU A 152 5.35 14.40 -12.39
C GLU A 152 4.78 14.50 -10.97
N VAL A 153 5.31 13.73 -10.01
CA VAL A 153 4.91 13.79 -8.60
C VAL A 153 5.09 15.20 -8.05
N ARG A 154 6.30 15.79 -8.18
CA ARG A 154 6.59 17.13 -7.67
C ARG A 154 5.69 18.18 -8.30
N ASN A 155 5.47 18.12 -9.61
CA ASN A 155 4.59 19.04 -10.33
C ASN A 155 3.13 18.95 -9.85
N LYS A 156 2.60 17.74 -9.75
CA LYS A 156 1.22 17.53 -9.29
C LYS A 156 1.01 18.00 -7.85
N TRP A 157 1.90 17.62 -6.94
CA TRP A 157 1.80 18.00 -5.52
C TRP A 157 1.93 19.51 -5.32
N LYS A 158 2.79 20.17 -6.10
CA LYS A 158 2.87 21.64 -6.11
C LYS A 158 1.56 22.27 -6.59
N LYS A 159 0.91 21.70 -7.64
CA LYS A 159 -0.41 22.14 -8.10
C LYS A 159 -1.48 21.94 -7.04
N MET A 160 -1.43 20.84 -6.28
CA MET A 160 -2.30 20.56 -5.14
C MET A 160 -1.96 21.41 -3.91
N LYS A 161 -0.93 22.25 -3.96
CA LYS A 161 -0.41 23.09 -2.86
C LYS A 161 -0.04 22.29 -1.60
N LYS A 162 0.48 21.08 -1.80
CA LYS A 162 0.94 20.19 -0.75
C LYS A 162 2.47 20.14 -0.74
N GLY A 163 3.05 20.06 0.47
CA GLY A 163 4.48 19.86 0.65
C GLY A 163 4.91 18.42 0.31
N ILE A 164 6.16 18.27 -0.06
CA ILE A 164 6.83 16.99 -0.24
C ILE A 164 8.13 17.05 0.53
N SER A 165 8.34 16.16 1.49
CA SER A 165 9.64 15.98 2.14
C SER A 165 10.50 15.00 1.34
N GLU A 166 10.00 13.80 1.13
CA GLU A 166 10.70 12.71 0.51
C GLU A 166 9.82 12.03 -0.55
N ILE A 167 10.46 11.41 -1.55
CA ILE A 167 9.79 10.61 -2.56
C ILE A 167 10.35 9.20 -2.48
N VAL A 168 9.46 8.24 -2.39
CA VAL A 168 9.76 6.82 -2.48
C VAL A 168 9.38 6.31 -3.87
N GLY A 169 10.19 5.39 -4.39
CA GLY A 169 9.96 4.74 -5.67
C GLY A 169 9.77 3.25 -5.51
N PHE A 170 9.04 2.65 -6.45
CA PHE A 170 8.82 1.21 -6.51
C PHE A 170 9.04 0.77 -7.95
N CYS A 171 9.77 -0.30 -8.16
CA CYS A 171 10.05 -0.84 -9.49
C CYS A 171 10.23 -2.36 -9.45
N ASN A 172 10.18 -2.97 -10.64
CA ASN A 172 10.45 -4.39 -10.75
C ASN A 172 11.93 -4.68 -10.45
N ILE A 173 12.16 -5.74 -9.70
CA ILE A 173 13.51 -6.17 -9.31
C ILE A 173 14.39 -6.48 -10.53
N LEU A 174 13.83 -7.09 -11.57
CA LEU A 174 14.57 -7.45 -12.79
C LEU A 174 15.00 -6.21 -13.58
N ASP A 175 14.14 -5.19 -13.67
CA ASP A 175 14.44 -3.94 -14.37
C ASP A 175 15.55 -3.17 -13.66
N ALA A 176 15.51 -3.15 -12.31
CA ALA A 176 16.55 -2.53 -11.51
C ALA A 176 17.90 -3.23 -11.69
N TYR A 177 17.94 -4.57 -11.60
CA TYR A 177 19.16 -5.34 -11.78
C TYR A 177 19.67 -5.28 -13.23
N ALA A 178 18.79 -5.24 -14.22
CA ALA A 178 19.19 -5.04 -15.61
C ALA A 178 19.89 -3.68 -15.83
N TYR A 179 19.39 -2.63 -15.15
CA TYR A 179 20.03 -1.31 -15.19
C TYR A 179 21.34 -1.26 -14.40
N LEU A 180 21.37 -1.86 -13.21
CA LEU A 180 22.55 -1.86 -12.34
C LEU A 180 23.68 -2.70 -12.93
N GLY A 181 23.36 -3.80 -13.61
CA GLY A 181 24.35 -4.71 -14.20
C GLY A 181 25.34 -5.21 -13.18
N ALA A 182 26.62 -4.91 -13.40
CA ALA A 182 27.74 -5.26 -12.51
C ALA A 182 28.05 -4.15 -11.46
N ALA A 183 27.18 -3.17 -11.29
CA ALA A 183 27.39 -2.10 -10.31
C ALA A 183 27.35 -2.65 -8.88
N ASP A 184 28.30 -2.21 -8.05
CA ASP A 184 28.39 -2.61 -6.65
C ASP A 184 27.44 -1.73 -5.81
N ILE A 185 26.17 -2.17 -5.70
CA ILE A 185 25.13 -1.46 -4.95
C ILE A 185 24.63 -2.35 -3.81
N THR A 186 24.60 -1.77 -2.62
CA THR A 186 24.07 -2.45 -1.44
C THR A 186 22.53 -2.42 -1.47
N VAL A 187 21.95 -3.60 -1.62
CA VAL A 187 20.50 -3.80 -1.48
C VAL A 187 20.21 -4.25 -0.05
N GLN A 188 19.29 -3.58 0.60
CA GLN A 188 18.82 -3.92 1.95
C GLN A 188 17.49 -4.68 1.84
N THR A 189 17.22 -5.54 2.81
CA THR A 189 15.96 -6.33 2.85
C THR A 189 15.25 -6.07 4.16
N LEU A 190 13.97 -5.74 4.08
CA LEU A 190 13.13 -5.46 5.24
C LEU A 190 11.67 -5.80 4.97
N PHE A 191 10.99 -6.44 5.91
CA PHE A 191 9.57 -6.83 5.79
C PHE A 191 9.25 -7.58 4.49
N GLY A 192 10.20 -8.39 3.99
CA GLY A 192 10.06 -9.08 2.69
C GLY A 192 10.33 -8.22 1.46
N MET A 193 10.61 -6.92 1.61
CA MET A 193 10.95 -6.03 0.50
C MET A 193 12.45 -5.77 0.42
N ASN A 194 12.96 -5.70 -0.80
CA ASN A 194 14.32 -5.23 -1.08
C ASN A 194 14.27 -3.74 -1.41
N TYR A 195 15.24 -2.96 -0.93
CA TYR A 195 15.30 -1.54 -1.24
C TYR A 195 16.74 -1.01 -1.34
N ILE A 196 16.89 0.11 -2.03
CA ILE A 196 18.13 0.85 -2.19
C ILE A 196 17.90 2.28 -1.66
N GLU A 197 18.79 2.76 -0.80
CA GLU A 197 18.72 4.12 -0.26
C GLU A 197 19.40 5.14 -1.17
N ASN A 198 18.85 6.35 -1.16
CA ASN A 198 19.43 7.52 -1.84
C ASN A 198 19.78 7.31 -3.32
N PHE A 199 18.91 6.59 -4.05
CA PHE A 199 19.14 6.24 -5.44
C PHE A 199 18.41 7.20 -6.38
N LEU A 200 19.16 7.86 -7.27
CA LEU A 200 18.64 8.78 -8.30
C LEU A 200 17.65 9.84 -7.77
N GLY A 201 17.87 10.32 -6.54
CA GLY A 201 17.04 11.36 -5.92
C GLY A 201 15.79 10.84 -5.21
N TYR A 202 15.58 9.54 -5.15
CA TYR A 202 14.65 8.89 -4.24
C TYR A 202 15.31 8.71 -2.88
N SER A 203 14.54 8.93 -1.82
CA SER A 203 15.03 8.59 -0.48
C SER A 203 15.20 7.07 -0.36
N ARG A 204 14.24 6.33 -0.90
CA ARG A 204 14.29 4.86 -1.00
C ARG A 204 13.64 4.41 -2.30
N LEU A 205 14.25 3.43 -2.94
CA LEU A 205 13.73 2.74 -4.12
C LEU A 205 13.49 1.28 -3.75
N PHE A 206 12.23 0.88 -3.68
CA PHE A 206 11.83 -0.48 -3.37
C PHE A 206 11.82 -1.34 -4.63
N LEU A 207 12.35 -2.54 -4.50
CA LEU A 207 12.45 -3.54 -5.56
C LEU A 207 11.48 -4.67 -5.25
N SER A 208 10.46 -4.85 -6.09
CA SER A 208 9.42 -5.87 -5.89
C SER A 208 9.10 -6.60 -7.18
N SER A 209 8.75 -7.88 -7.06
CA SER A 209 8.20 -8.67 -8.16
C SER A 209 6.73 -8.31 -8.45
N GLU A 210 6.02 -7.71 -7.48
CA GLU A 210 4.61 -7.33 -7.60
C GLU A 210 4.40 -6.13 -8.54
N ILE A 211 5.42 -5.31 -8.72
CA ILE A 211 5.41 -4.29 -9.77
C ILE A 211 5.77 -4.97 -11.10
N PRO A 212 4.92 -4.89 -12.13
CA PRO A 212 5.21 -5.47 -13.43
C PRO A 212 6.51 -4.94 -14.03
N SER A 213 7.27 -5.81 -14.70
CA SER A 213 8.46 -5.39 -15.44
C SER A 213 8.09 -4.31 -16.48
N GLY A 214 8.96 -3.34 -16.65
CA GLY A 214 8.73 -2.19 -17.53
C GLY A 214 7.91 -1.08 -16.87
N LYS A 215 7.71 -1.10 -15.54
CA LYS A 215 7.01 -0.04 -14.81
C LYS A 215 7.81 0.49 -13.63
N VAL A 216 7.68 1.79 -13.40
CA VAL A 216 8.18 2.49 -12.22
C VAL A 216 7.04 3.26 -11.60
N VAL A 217 6.86 3.11 -10.30
CA VAL A 217 5.87 3.86 -9.53
C VAL A 217 6.57 4.77 -8.55
N ALA A 218 6.06 5.99 -8.37
CA ALA A 218 6.60 6.94 -7.40
C ALA A 218 5.49 7.66 -6.65
N THR A 219 5.70 7.87 -5.35
CA THR A 219 4.77 8.61 -4.50
C THR A 219 5.53 9.33 -3.40
N PRO A 220 5.05 10.50 -2.90
CA PRO A 220 5.63 11.09 -1.71
C PRO A 220 5.30 10.28 -0.47
N VAL A 221 6.18 10.32 0.51
CA VAL A 221 5.98 9.66 1.82
C VAL A 221 4.70 10.16 2.50
N GLU A 222 4.39 11.43 2.38
CA GLU A 222 3.18 12.04 2.96
C GLU A 222 1.87 11.45 2.39
N ASN A 223 1.95 10.79 1.26
CA ASN A 223 0.81 10.09 0.65
C ASN A 223 0.53 8.74 1.30
N LEU A 224 1.51 8.18 1.98
CA LEU A 224 1.41 6.86 2.59
C LEU A 224 0.74 6.94 3.96
N VAL A 225 -0.30 6.13 4.15
CA VAL A 225 -1.10 6.07 5.38
C VAL A 225 -1.39 4.63 5.72
N LEU A 226 -1.20 4.26 6.99
CA LEU A 226 -1.70 3.00 7.50
C LEU A 226 -3.05 3.21 8.18
N TYR A 227 -4.06 2.54 7.69
CA TYR A 227 -5.32 2.36 8.37
C TYR A 227 -5.34 1.00 9.07
N TYR A 228 -5.81 0.94 10.30
CA TYR A 228 -5.90 -0.31 11.03
C TYR A 228 -7.17 -0.39 11.88
N ILE A 229 -7.61 -1.62 12.14
CA ILE A 229 -8.70 -1.95 13.05
C ILE A 229 -8.08 -2.58 14.28
N ASN A 230 -8.48 -2.13 15.46
CA ASN A 230 -7.97 -2.66 16.71
C ASN A 230 -8.58 -4.07 16.99
N PRO A 231 -7.76 -5.15 17.00
CA PRO A 231 -8.25 -6.49 17.31
C PRO A 231 -8.56 -6.71 18.80
N ALA A 232 -8.13 -5.80 19.68
CA ALA A 232 -8.38 -5.87 21.12
C ALA A 232 -9.57 -5.01 21.57
N GLU A 233 -10.55 -4.77 20.69
CA GLU A 233 -11.75 -4.04 21.10
C GLU A 233 -12.52 -4.80 22.20
N SER A 234 -13.05 -4.04 23.16
CA SER A 234 -13.76 -4.58 24.34
C SER A 234 -14.94 -5.50 24.00
N ASP A 235 -15.52 -5.33 22.82
CA ASP A 235 -16.68 -6.13 22.39
C ASP A 235 -16.30 -7.57 22.00
N PHE A 236 -15.07 -7.79 21.52
CA PHE A 236 -14.55 -9.15 21.31
C PHE A 236 -14.36 -9.90 22.63
N ALA A 237 -13.75 -9.24 23.63
CA ALA A 237 -13.58 -9.84 24.95
C ALA A 237 -14.92 -10.16 25.63
N LYS A 238 -15.95 -9.31 25.49
CA LYS A 238 -17.30 -9.59 25.99
C LYS A 238 -17.94 -10.81 25.31
N ALA A 239 -17.58 -11.06 24.07
CA ALA A 239 -18.03 -12.23 23.30
C ALA A 239 -17.19 -13.50 23.58
N GLY A 240 -16.18 -13.43 24.46
CA GLY A 240 -15.29 -14.54 24.78
C GLY A 240 -14.20 -14.76 23.74
N LEU A 241 -13.91 -13.74 22.91
CA LEU A 241 -12.82 -13.74 21.94
C LEU A 241 -11.69 -12.86 22.46
N GLU A 242 -10.66 -13.47 23.03
CA GLU A 242 -9.51 -12.76 23.55
C GLU A 242 -8.32 -12.94 22.62
N PHE A 243 -7.81 -11.81 22.12
CA PHE A 243 -6.61 -11.78 21.28
C PHE A 243 -5.47 -11.08 22.03
N ARG A 244 -4.28 -11.63 21.92
CA ARG A 244 -3.06 -10.93 22.31
C ARG A 244 -2.70 -9.91 21.23
N VAL A 245 -2.33 -8.72 21.67
CA VAL A 245 -1.87 -7.61 20.84
C VAL A 245 -0.60 -7.05 21.45
N ASP A 246 0.21 -6.35 20.65
CA ASP A 246 1.41 -5.68 21.13
C ASP A 246 1.24 -4.17 21.17
N GLY A 247 1.76 -3.57 22.25
CA GLY A 247 1.95 -2.14 22.41
C GLY A 247 0.70 -1.27 22.33
N ASP A 248 0.95 0.04 22.14
CA ASP A 248 -0.07 1.07 22.05
C ASP A 248 -0.79 1.10 20.67
N THR A 249 -0.22 0.43 19.68
CA THR A 249 -0.77 0.35 18.33
C THR A 249 -1.06 -1.11 17.96
N PRO A 250 -2.22 -1.64 18.36
CA PRO A 250 -2.57 -3.04 18.14
C PRO A 250 -2.93 -3.28 16.67
N LEU A 251 -1.96 -3.76 15.89
CA LEU A 251 -2.11 -3.99 14.45
C LEU A 251 -2.63 -5.38 14.12
N ILE A 252 -2.23 -6.37 14.91
CA ILE A 252 -2.62 -7.76 14.77
C ILE A 252 -3.01 -8.33 16.12
N GLY A 253 -4.07 -9.14 16.16
CA GLY A 253 -4.43 -9.98 17.27
C GLY A 253 -4.08 -11.43 16.99
N PHE A 254 -3.44 -12.11 17.94
CA PHE A 254 -3.09 -13.51 17.81
C PHE A 254 -3.60 -14.31 19.01
N HIS A 255 -4.13 -15.49 18.75
CA HIS A 255 -4.63 -16.40 19.77
C HIS A 255 -4.31 -17.84 19.43
N VAL A 256 -3.90 -18.61 20.45
CA VAL A 256 -3.56 -20.02 20.32
C VAL A 256 -4.46 -20.83 21.27
N ASP A 257 -5.12 -21.83 20.72
CA ASP A 257 -5.96 -22.76 21.48
C ASP A 257 -5.73 -24.20 21.07
N GLY A 258 -6.00 -25.14 21.97
CA GLY A 258 -5.96 -26.58 21.72
C GLY A 258 -7.35 -27.13 21.46
N ASN A 259 -7.59 -27.64 20.27
CA ASN A 259 -8.84 -28.34 19.93
C ASN A 259 -8.72 -29.81 20.28
N TYR A 260 -9.24 -30.19 21.44
CA TYR A 260 -9.18 -31.58 21.93
C TYR A 260 -10.10 -32.54 21.18
N SER A 261 -11.09 -32.05 20.42
CA SER A 261 -11.96 -32.92 19.62
C SER A 261 -11.24 -33.45 18.38
N THR A 262 -10.25 -32.71 17.88
CA THR A 262 -9.47 -33.06 16.68
C THR A 262 -7.99 -33.27 16.98
N LEU A 263 -7.55 -33.06 18.23
CA LEU A 263 -6.14 -33.08 18.67
C LEU A 263 -5.25 -32.19 17.80
N VAL A 264 -5.69 -30.95 17.58
CA VAL A 264 -5.00 -29.93 16.78
C VAL A 264 -4.68 -28.72 17.65
N SER A 265 -3.46 -28.23 17.59
CA SER A 265 -3.11 -26.89 18.08
C SER A 265 -3.48 -25.86 17.02
N GLU A 266 -4.43 -25.01 17.34
CA GLU A 266 -4.97 -23.99 16.45
C GLU A 266 -4.40 -22.62 16.77
N SER A 267 -3.88 -21.91 15.76
CA SER A 267 -3.42 -20.54 15.85
C SER A 267 -4.32 -19.66 15.01
N THR A 268 -4.90 -18.64 15.60
CA THR A 268 -5.82 -17.71 14.93
C THR A 268 -5.21 -16.31 14.92
N ALA A 269 -5.08 -15.71 13.75
CA ALA A 269 -4.69 -14.31 13.57
C ALA A 269 -5.89 -13.48 13.11
N LEU A 270 -6.08 -12.33 13.72
CA LEU A 270 -7.08 -11.33 13.35
C LEU A 270 -6.36 -10.05 12.96
N MET A 271 -6.52 -9.61 11.72
CA MET A 271 -5.84 -8.45 11.16
C MET A 271 -6.81 -7.60 10.35
N GLY A 272 -6.78 -6.30 10.59
CA GLY A 272 -7.51 -5.31 9.81
C GLY A 272 -6.60 -4.14 9.49
N MET A 273 -5.63 -4.37 8.62
CA MET A 273 -4.56 -3.43 8.31
C MET A 273 -4.55 -3.17 6.80
N VAL A 274 -4.49 -1.92 6.41
CA VAL A 274 -4.35 -1.52 5.00
C VAL A 274 -3.30 -0.42 4.92
N LEU A 275 -2.18 -0.71 4.30
CA LEU A 275 -1.22 0.29 3.86
C LEU A 275 -1.74 0.91 2.57
N PHE A 276 -1.88 2.22 2.55
CA PHE A 276 -2.67 2.90 1.54
C PHE A 276 -2.02 4.20 1.09
N ALA A 277 -2.12 4.50 -0.20
CA ALA A 277 -1.74 5.79 -0.76
C ALA A 277 -3.00 6.67 -0.91
N GLU A 278 -3.14 7.68 -0.08
CA GLU A 278 -4.37 8.46 0.09
C GLU A 278 -4.81 9.18 -1.20
N TYR A 279 -3.84 9.71 -1.96
CA TYR A 279 -4.12 10.47 -3.18
C TYR A 279 -3.61 9.72 -4.41
N ILE A 280 -4.49 9.07 -5.13
CA ILE A 280 -4.18 8.41 -6.42
C ILE A 280 -3.59 9.40 -7.43
N ASP A 281 -4.13 10.61 -7.46
CA ASP A 281 -3.60 11.71 -8.31
C ASP A 281 -2.18 12.16 -7.92
N GLY A 282 -1.68 11.72 -6.80
CA GLY A 282 -0.33 11.98 -6.32
C GLY A 282 0.67 10.88 -6.62
N ILE A 283 0.23 9.78 -7.24
CA ILE A 283 1.05 8.64 -7.59
C ILE A 283 1.37 8.69 -9.08
N ALA A 284 2.65 8.65 -9.43
CA ALA A 284 3.10 8.54 -10.81
C ALA A 284 3.40 7.08 -11.17
N VAL A 285 2.83 6.63 -12.27
CA VAL A 285 3.09 5.32 -12.87
C VAL A 285 3.72 5.56 -14.24
N ILE A 286 5.00 5.21 -14.38
CA ILE A 286 5.77 5.47 -15.59
C ILE A 286 6.15 4.14 -16.24
N ASP A 287 5.70 3.94 -17.48
CA ASP A 287 6.12 2.79 -18.27
C ASP A 287 7.50 3.06 -18.90
N ILE A 288 8.34 2.03 -18.89
CA ILE A 288 9.65 2.06 -19.54
C ILE A 288 9.45 1.71 -21.01
N GLY A 289 9.43 2.71 -21.88
CA GLY A 289 9.17 2.51 -23.29
C GLY A 289 8.75 3.80 -23.98
N THR A 290 8.34 3.66 -25.24
CA THR A 290 7.82 4.77 -26.04
C THR A 290 6.30 4.70 -26.09
N GLU A 291 5.64 5.79 -25.73
CA GLU A 291 4.18 5.88 -25.76
C GLU A 291 3.67 6.50 -27.06
N ALA A 292 2.57 5.96 -27.56
CA ALA A 292 1.82 6.50 -28.67
C ALA A 292 0.33 6.59 -28.34
N TYR A 293 -0.31 7.67 -28.74
CA TYR A 293 -1.73 7.89 -28.51
C TYR A 293 -2.48 7.92 -29.84
N THR A 294 -3.51 7.08 -29.96
CA THR A 294 -4.34 6.98 -31.16
C THR A 294 -5.75 7.46 -30.83
N ALA A 295 -6.26 8.42 -31.60
CA ALA A 295 -7.62 8.93 -31.44
C ALA A 295 -8.66 7.86 -31.74
N VAL A 296 -9.67 7.76 -30.87
CA VAL A 296 -10.80 6.84 -31.02
C VAL A 296 -12.09 7.65 -31.04
N GLN A 297 -12.87 7.42 -32.08
CA GLN A 297 -14.20 8.01 -32.26
C GLN A 297 -15.24 7.04 -31.65
N SER A 298 -16.08 7.54 -30.75
CA SER A 298 -17.17 6.78 -30.13
C SER A 298 -16.72 5.45 -29.50
N PRO A 299 -15.84 5.49 -28.47
CA PRO A 299 -15.39 4.29 -27.78
C PRO A 299 -16.56 3.53 -27.13
N ALA A 300 -16.40 2.22 -26.92
CA ALA A 300 -17.37 1.43 -26.19
C ALA A 300 -17.40 1.84 -24.69
N LYS A 301 -18.61 1.95 -24.12
CA LYS A 301 -18.78 2.35 -22.72
C LYS A 301 -18.03 1.42 -21.74
N ALA A 302 -17.96 0.13 -22.05
CA ALA A 302 -17.28 -0.86 -21.22
C ALA A 302 -15.76 -0.60 -21.08
N ASP A 303 -15.16 0.07 -22.07
CA ASP A 303 -13.71 0.28 -22.14
C ASP A 303 -13.27 1.68 -21.68
N ILE A 304 -14.18 2.47 -21.13
CA ILE A 304 -13.92 3.88 -20.81
C ILE A 304 -12.74 4.06 -19.84
N ALA A 305 -12.52 3.11 -18.93
CA ALA A 305 -11.40 3.13 -17.99
C ALA A 305 -10.02 3.03 -18.66
N THR A 306 -9.96 2.56 -19.90
CA THR A 306 -8.73 2.39 -20.69
C THR A 306 -8.45 3.56 -21.63
N TYR A 307 -9.37 4.53 -21.71
CA TYR A 307 -9.23 5.68 -22.59
C TYR A 307 -8.58 6.88 -21.92
N PHE A 308 -7.98 7.71 -22.74
CA PHE A 308 -7.32 8.95 -22.33
C PHE A 308 -8.00 10.16 -22.99
N GLU A 309 -7.96 11.27 -22.31
CA GLU A 309 -8.35 12.57 -22.79
C GLU A 309 -7.13 13.44 -23.01
N LYS A 310 -7.20 14.30 -24.03
CA LYS A 310 -6.12 15.22 -24.38
C LYS A 310 -6.41 16.62 -23.82
N ALA A 311 -5.52 17.17 -23.02
CA ALA A 311 -5.58 18.54 -22.57
C ALA A 311 -5.13 19.54 -23.63
N ALA A 312 -5.39 20.83 -23.40
CA ALA A 312 -5.00 21.92 -24.29
C ALA A 312 -3.49 22.06 -24.49
N ASP A 313 -2.70 21.64 -23.51
CA ASP A 313 -1.24 21.60 -23.53
C ASP A 313 -0.65 20.36 -24.21
N ASN A 314 -1.50 19.57 -24.89
CA ASN A 314 -1.16 18.30 -25.53
C ASN A 314 -0.75 17.17 -24.57
N THR A 315 -1.00 17.29 -23.29
CA THR A 315 -0.84 16.18 -22.33
C THR A 315 -2.05 15.24 -22.38
N TYR A 316 -1.84 13.97 -22.08
CA TYR A 316 -2.89 12.96 -22.01
C TYR A 316 -3.06 12.51 -20.54
N PHE A 317 -4.29 12.27 -20.13
CA PHE A 317 -4.62 11.78 -18.79
C PHE A 317 -5.76 10.76 -18.87
N PRO A 318 -5.83 9.79 -17.96
CA PRO A 318 -6.91 8.82 -17.94
C PRO A 318 -8.27 9.49 -17.87
N THR A 319 -9.22 8.94 -18.60
CA THR A 319 -10.59 9.47 -18.59
C THR A 319 -11.23 9.35 -17.22
N ALA A 320 -11.82 10.45 -16.74
CA ALA A 320 -12.55 10.50 -15.48
C ALA A 320 -14.07 10.30 -15.67
N ASP A 321 -14.53 10.30 -16.91
CA ASP A 321 -15.96 10.16 -17.23
C ASP A 321 -16.41 8.72 -16.99
N THR A 322 -17.54 8.54 -16.37
CA THR A 322 -18.20 7.24 -16.19
C THR A 322 -18.99 6.81 -17.43
N ASP A 323 -19.28 7.76 -18.32
CA ASP A 323 -20.01 7.56 -19.57
C ASP A 323 -19.31 8.21 -20.75
N VAL A 324 -19.40 7.56 -21.90
CA VAL A 324 -18.92 8.13 -23.16
C VAL A 324 -19.78 9.32 -23.55
N VAL A 325 -19.16 10.47 -23.75
CA VAL A 325 -19.83 11.70 -24.17
C VAL A 325 -19.82 11.78 -25.69
N SER A 326 -20.99 11.91 -26.29
CA SER A 326 -21.14 12.05 -27.76
C SER A 326 -20.41 13.29 -28.26
N GLY A 327 -19.63 13.13 -29.33
CA GLY A 327 -18.84 14.22 -29.94
C GLY A 327 -17.50 14.52 -29.28
N LYS A 328 -17.16 13.88 -28.16
CA LYS A 328 -15.85 13.96 -27.51
C LYS A 328 -14.89 12.95 -28.13
N THR A 329 -13.66 13.37 -28.37
CA THR A 329 -12.59 12.49 -28.86
C THR A 329 -11.83 11.91 -27.67
N TYR A 330 -11.70 10.60 -27.64
CA TYR A 330 -10.91 9.85 -26.70
C TYR A 330 -9.66 9.29 -27.38
N TYR A 331 -8.71 8.79 -26.60
CA TYR A 331 -7.46 8.24 -27.12
C TYR A 331 -7.15 6.91 -26.45
N THR A 332 -6.69 5.94 -27.23
CA THR A 332 -6.06 4.73 -26.71
C THR A 332 -4.56 4.97 -26.60
N ARG A 333 -3.95 4.40 -25.58
CA ARG A 333 -2.51 4.46 -25.33
C ARG A 333 -1.87 3.11 -25.64
N ALA A 334 -0.83 3.11 -26.42
CA ALA A 334 0.05 1.97 -26.64
C ALA A 334 1.46 2.31 -26.15
N VAL A 335 2.11 1.37 -25.49
CA VAL A 335 3.50 1.49 -25.07
C VAL A 335 4.32 0.41 -25.76
N THR A 336 5.33 0.81 -26.50
CA THR A 336 6.33 -0.10 -27.03
C THR A 336 7.46 -0.19 -26.01
N PRO A 337 7.72 -1.38 -25.44
CA PRO A 337 8.80 -1.54 -24.45
C PRO A 337 10.14 -1.10 -25.02
N ALA A 338 11.01 -0.58 -24.16
CA ALA A 338 12.40 -0.33 -24.51
C ALA A 338 13.11 -1.68 -24.73
N THR A 339 13.84 -1.81 -25.83
CA THR A 339 14.65 -3.00 -26.17
C THR A 339 15.99 -2.97 -25.47
#